data_70ee2516ba0084cdee21868b08a22829
#
_entry.id   70ee2516ba0084cdee21868b08a22829
#
_cell.length_a   1.000
_cell.length_b   1.000
_cell.length_c   1.000
_cell.angle_alpha   90.00
_cell.angle_beta   90.00
_cell.angle_gamma   90.00
#
_symmetry.space_group_name_H-M   'P 1'
#
loop_
_entity.id
_entity.type
_entity.pdbx_description
1 polymer ?
#
loop_
_entity_poly.entity_id
_entity_poly.type
_entity_poly.pdbx_seq_one_letter_code
_entity_poly.pdbx_strand_id
1 'polypeptide(L)'
;YSFWVDGDICRVVEKEEDQFYLETLDLKIPTTFEVQAPESMKVSESDKLICTTEGSCKMDYTYESSDPNIVSVDETGGLNAWKAGTATITITAETIGVTKQVTITVDGSQYEDAEVFSKVNLEGAASDNIHLPHYSSYYGSTTKSYLAQTADGGYQRAEYINDKIVVETYDSKLNLVSSKNVAAELPIFGGIYIGENYNYAVFGQMNKEESDECEVFRFVKYDKNWNRLAQCSVKGANTYIPFDAGGLSMTETDGKLYIHTCHEMYQSDDGYHHQANCSFVVNEEDMTLVDSYTGVMNLGEGYVSHSFMQLIRTDGEYIYRVDLGDAYPRGIAFTMTKTGDKLQDPSLYGSLFTI
;
A
#
# COMPACT_ATOMS: atom_id res chain seq x y z
N TYR A 1 -0.24 -25.95 48.09
CA TYR A 1 -1.55 -25.32 48.20
C TYR A 1 -2.61 -26.28 47.70
N SER A 2 -3.73 -26.40 48.41
CA SER A 2 -4.90 -27.15 47.97
C SER A 2 -6.07 -26.17 47.88
N PHE A 3 -6.84 -26.23 46.82
CA PHE A 3 -8.01 -25.39 46.69
C PHE A 3 -9.21 -26.23 46.21
N TRP A 4 -10.40 -25.74 46.51
CA TRP A 4 -11.66 -26.30 46.07
C TRP A 4 -12.64 -25.20 45.73
N VAL A 5 -13.31 -25.32 44.58
CA VAL A 5 -14.26 -24.32 44.09
C VAL A 5 -15.65 -24.96 44.06
N ASP A 6 -16.65 -24.26 44.60
CA ASP A 6 -18.04 -24.61 44.61
C ASP A 6 -18.87 -23.36 44.22
N GLY A 7 -19.33 -23.36 42.99
CA GLY A 7 -19.91 -22.17 42.37
C GLY A 7 -18.90 -21.01 42.32
N ASP A 8 -19.25 -19.90 42.91
CA ASP A 8 -18.45 -18.70 43.05
C ASP A 8 -17.61 -18.60 44.33
N ILE A 9 -17.66 -19.66 45.16
CA ILE A 9 -16.86 -19.74 46.37
C ILE A 9 -15.61 -20.57 46.14
N CYS A 10 -14.46 -19.99 46.34
CA CYS A 10 -13.17 -20.68 46.37
C CYS A 10 -12.67 -20.81 47.81
N ARG A 11 -12.25 -22.00 48.18
CA ARG A 11 -11.59 -22.25 49.47
C ARG A 11 -10.16 -22.67 49.21
N VAL A 12 -9.24 -21.97 49.83
CA VAL A 12 -7.80 -22.17 49.68
C VAL A 12 -7.21 -22.51 51.03
N VAL A 13 -6.40 -23.56 51.08
CA VAL A 13 -5.59 -23.86 52.27
C VAL A 13 -4.19 -23.25 52.07
N GLU A 14 -3.87 -22.25 52.86
CA GLU A 14 -2.55 -21.63 52.86
C GLU A 14 -1.79 -22.02 54.14
N LYS A 15 -0.46 -22.02 54.03
CA LYS A 15 0.45 -22.19 55.14
C LYS A 15 1.24 -20.92 55.36
N GLU A 16 1.07 -20.30 56.51
CA GLU A 16 1.90 -19.19 56.96
C GLU A 16 2.72 -19.64 58.17
N GLU A 17 4.03 -19.56 58.07
CA GLU A 17 4.97 -20.09 59.06
C GLU A 17 4.68 -21.59 59.36
N ASP A 18 4.24 -21.95 60.56
CA ASP A 18 3.91 -23.31 60.98
C ASP A 18 2.40 -23.57 61.16
N GLN A 19 1.56 -22.64 60.69
CA GLN A 19 0.10 -22.78 60.80
C GLN A 19 -0.58 -22.86 59.45
N PHE A 20 -1.68 -23.61 59.40
CA PHE A 20 -2.52 -23.73 58.19
C PHE A 20 -3.77 -22.90 58.35
N TYR A 21 -4.11 -22.14 57.36
CA TYR A 21 -5.29 -21.30 57.26
C TYR A 21 -6.19 -21.80 56.16
N LEU A 22 -7.51 -21.78 56.37
CA LEU A 22 -8.53 -21.99 55.35
C LEU A 22 -9.13 -20.62 55.00
N GLU A 23 -8.77 -20.11 53.86
CA GLU A 23 -9.39 -18.90 53.31
C GLU A 23 -10.61 -19.26 52.47
N THR A 24 -11.63 -18.42 52.56
CA THR A 24 -12.82 -18.51 51.73
C THR A 24 -12.94 -17.21 50.93
N LEU A 25 -12.87 -17.36 49.59
CA LEU A 25 -12.92 -16.27 48.63
C LEU A 25 -14.21 -16.30 47.86
N ASP A 26 -14.94 -15.21 47.83
CA ASP A 26 -16.03 -14.99 46.88
C ASP A 26 -15.43 -14.53 45.56
N LEU A 27 -15.49 -15.37 44.54
CA LEU A 27 -14.91 -15.12 43.24
C LEU A 27 -15.68 -14.07 42.46
N LYS A 28 -16.92 -13.75 42.88
CA LYS A 28 -17.82 -12.81 42.21
C LYS A 28 -17.87 -13.06 40.68
N ILE A 29 -18.05 -14.33 40.32
CA ILE A 29 -18.13 -14.74 38.94
C ILE A 29 -19.38 -14.07 38.35
N PRO A 30 -19.23 -13.25 37.29
CA PRO A 30 -20.40 -12.63 36.67
C PRO A 30 -21.31 -13.69 36.05
N THR A 31 -22.60 -13.46 36.09
CA THR A 31 -23.61 -14.32 35.48
C THR A 31 -24.12 -13.81 34.14
N THR A 32 -23.71 -12.62 33.76
CA THR A 32 -24.06 -11.98 32.49
C THR A 32 -22.98 -10.95 32.09
N PHE A 33 -23.11 -10.42 30.91
CA PHE A 33 -22.28 -9.32 30.40
C PHE A 33 -23.15 -8.33 29.61
N GLU A 34 -22.68 -7.09 29.42
CA GLU A 34 -23.34 -6.11 28.59
C GLU A 34 -22.56 -5.92 27.29
N VAL A 35 -23.27 -5.63 26.20
CA VAL A 35 -22.71 -5.36 24.87
C VAL A 35 -23.14 -3.97 24.46
N GLN A 36 -22.16 -3.15 24.13
CA GLN A 36 -22.36 -1.91 23.39
C GLN A 36 -21.95 -2.12 21.94
N ALA A 37 -22.84 -1.81 21.02
CA ALA A 37 -22.67 -1.99 19.58
C ALA A 37 -23.31 -0.79 18.84
N PRO A 38 -22.84 -0.45 17.64
CA PRO A 38 -23.56 0.48 16.76
C PRO A 38 -24.90 -0.15 16.32
N GLU A 39 -25.98 0.62 16.31
CA GLU A 39 -27.26 0.20 15.75
C GLU A 39 -27.24 0.19 14.22
N SER A 40 -26.48 1.13 13.64
CA SER A 40 -26.28 1.25 12.19
C SER A 40 -24.84 1.64 11.85
N MET A 41 -24.42 1.25 10.66
CA MET A 41 -23.14 1.60 10.03
C MET A 41 -23.40 1.96 8.56
N LYS A 42 -22.47 2.70 7.97
CA LYS A 42 -22.44 2.90 6.50
C LYS A 42 -21.49 1.91 5.84
N VAL A 43 -21.69 1.61 4.58
CA VAL A 43 -20.72 0.78 3.82
C VAL A 43 -19.32 1.40 3.92
N SER A 44 -18.30 0.56 4.18
CA SER A 44 -16.90 0.90 4.42
C SER A 44 -16.60 1.54 5.79
N GLU A 45 -17.57 1.63 6.69
CA GLU A 45 -17.30 1.99 8.08
C GLU A 45 -16.74 0.80 8.86
N SER A 46 -15.91 1.13 9.84
CA SER A 46 -15.40 0.19 10.86
C SER A 46 -15.76 0.72 12.24
N ASP A 47 -16.12 -0.20 13.14
CA ASP A 47 -16.44 0.08 14.53
C ASP A 47 -16.01 -1.10 15.41
N LYS A 48 -16.35 -1.10 16.67
CA LYS A 48 -15.98 -2.16 17.60
C LYS A 48 -17.08 -2.44 18.61
N LEU A 49 -17.32 -3.74 18.89
CA LEU A 49 -18.12 -4.19 19.99
C LEU A 49 -17.37 -3.96 21.31
N ILE A 50 -18.06 -3.41 22.31
CA ILE A 50 -17.51 -3.26 23.65
C ILE A 50 -18.33 -4.18 24.58
N CYS A 51 -17.68 -5.22 25.09
CA CYS A 51 -18.27 -6.13 26.06
C CYS A 51 -17.78 -5.78 27.45
N THR A 52 -18.70 -5.61 28.39
CA THR A 52 -18.40 -5.29 29.79
C THR A 52 -19.11 -6.23 30.73
N THR A 53 -18.48 -6.49 31.86
CA THR A 53 -19.05 -7.34 32.92
C THR A 53 -18.78 -6.73 34.29
N GLU A 54 -19.61 -7.04 35.27
CA GLU A 54 -19.34 -6.70 36.67
C GLU A 54 -18.34 -7.68 37.27
N GLY A 55 -17.45 -7.17 38.12
CA GLY A 55 -16.41 -7.96 38.77
C GLY A 55 -15.06 -7.91 38.05
N SER A 56 -14.10 -8.68 38.57
CA SER A 56 -12.71 -8.70 38.10
C SER A 56 -12.33 -9.95 37.29
N CYS A 57 -13.31 -10.80 36.97
CA CYS A 57 -13.08 -12.02 36.21
C CYS A 57 -12.73 -11.65 34.75
N LYS A 58 -11.62 -12.20 34.23
CA LYS A 58 -11.30 -12.08 32.83
C LYS A 58 -12.28 -12.93 32.02
N MET A 59 -12.91 -12.29 31.04
CA MET A 59 -13.87 -12.95 30.15
C MET A 59 -13.24 -13.14 28.78
N ASP A 60 -13.43 -14.33 28.24
CA ASP A 60 -13.08 -14.64 26.86
C ASP A 60 -14.36 -14.63 26.02
N TYR A 61 -14.34 -13.91 24.91
CA TYR A 61 -15.48 -13.73 24.02
C TYR A 61 -15.19 -14.33 22.65
N THR A 62 -16.20 -14.98 22.08
CA THR A 62 -16.21 -15.36 20.65
C THR A 62 -17.31 -14.61 19.93
N TYR A 63 -17.09 -14.36 18.65
CA TYR A 63 -17.96 -13.53 17.82
C TYR A 63 -18.29 -14.25 16.51
N GLU A 64 -19.56 -14.20 16.10
CA GLU A 64 -20.01 -14.77 14.83
C GLU A 64 -21.00 -13.83 14.15
N SER A 65 -20.81 -13.56 12.86
CA SER A 65 -21.76 -12.81 12.04
C SER A 65 -22.68 -13.74 11.26
N SER A 66 -23.97 -13.41 11.24
CA SER A 66 -24.95 -14.14 10.42
C SER A 66 -24.73 -13.94 8.90
N ASP A 67 -24.09 -12.84 8.49
CA ASP A 67 -23.66 -12.57 7.12
C ASP A 67 -22.39 -11.70 7.11
N PRO A 68 -21.21 -12.35 7.03
CA PRO A 68 -19.94 -11.63 7.00
C PRO A 68 -19.72 -10.74 5.75
N ASN A 69 -20.53 -10.93 4.68
CA ASN A 69 -20.48 -10.06 3.51
C ASN A 69 -21.23 -8.73 3.74
N ILE A 70 -22.10 -8.66 4.75
CA ILE A 70 -22.76 -7.41 5.17
C ILE A 70 -21.93 -6.76 6.27
N VAL A 71 -21.73 -7.47 7.39
CA VAL A 71 -20.86 -7.04 8.49
C VAL A 71 -19.96 -8.20 8.89
N SER A 72 -18.67 -8.07 8.75
CA SER A 72 -17.71 -9.00 9.35
C SER A 72 -17.35 -8.58 10.77
N VAL A 73 -17.04 -9.56 11.62
CA VAL A 73 -16.51 -9.34 12.97
C VAL A 73 -15.23 -10.16 13.14
N ASP A 74 -14.21 -9.56 13.74
CA ASP A 74 -12.95 -10.24 14.04
C ASP A 74 -12.93 -10.80 15.48
N GLU A 75 -11.88 -11.53 15.81
CA GLU A 75 -11.67 -12.15 17.13
C GLU A 75 -11.56 -11.16 18.29
N THR A 76 -11.37 -9.87 18.00
CA THR A 76 -11.30 -8.80 19.00
C THR A 76 -12.59 -8.00 19.13
N GLY A 77 -13.62 -8.36 18.37
CA GLY A 77 -14.90 -7.65 18.28
C GLY A 77 -14.88 -6.45 17.32
N GLY A 78 -13.85 -6.31 16.48
CA GLY A 78 -13.79 -5.29 15.44
C GLY A 78 -14.79 -5.59 14.32
N LEU A 79 -15.56 -4.59 13.92
CA LEU A 79 -16.63 -4.66 12.93
C LEU A 79 -16.20 -3.97 11.65
N ASN A 80 -16.52 -4.56 10.49
CA ASN A 80 -16.38 -3.91 9.19
C ASN A 80 -17.66 -4.11 8.37
N ALA A 81 -18.23 -3.00 7.90
CA ALA A 81 -19.42 -2.98 7.06
C ALA A 81 -19.04 -3.01 5.58
N TRP A 82 -19.47 -4.04 4.84
CA TRP A 82 -19.08 -4.27 3.45
C TRP A 82 -20.17 -3.98 2.44
N LYS A 83 -21.43 -4.22 2.81
CA LYS A 83 -22.57 -4.12 1.91
C LYS A 83 -23.82 -3.70 2.66
N ALA A 84 -24.67 -2.91 2.01
CA ALA A 84 -25.99 -2.55 2.56
C ALA A 84 -26.84 -3.79 2.87
N GLY A 85 -27.47 -3.79 4.02
CA GLY A 85 -28.26 -4.91 4.52
C GLY A 85 -28.26 -4.95 6.04
N THR A 86 -28.65 -6.09 6.60
CA THR A 86 -28.71 -6.30 8.06
C THR A 86 -28.00 -7.58 8.42
N ALA A 87 -27.12 -7.54 9.41
CA ALA A 87 -26.46 -8.69 9.98
C ALA A 87 -26.68 -8.75 11.49
N THR A 88 -26.80 -9.96 12.03
CA THR A 88 -26.84 -10.20 13.46
C THR A 88 -25.49 -10.75 13.91
N ILE A 89 -24.86 -10.09 14.89
CA ILE A 89 -23.63 -10.55 15.50
C ILE A 89 -23.99 -11.29 16.78
N THR A 90 -23.56 -12.51 16.87
CA THR A 90 -23.68 -13.36 18.06
C THR A 90 -22.39 -13.29 18.86
N ILE A 91 -22.47 -12.96 20.13
CA ILE A 91 -21.36 -12.83 21.06
C ILE A 91 -21.55 -13.85 22.16
N THR A 92 -20.57 -14.74 22.35
CA THR A 92 -20.59 -15.74 23.44
C THR A 92 -19.48 -15.44 24.42
N ALA A 93 -19.85 -15.27 25.68
CA ALA A 93 -18.91 -15.22 26.80
C ALA A 93 -18.61 -16.64 27.24
N GLU A 94 -17.51 -17.22 26.74
CA GLU A 94 -17.14 -18.62 26.91
C GLU A 94 -16.98 -19.00 28.40
N THR A 95 -16.44 -18.07 29.18
CA THR A 95 -16.18 -18.28 30.62
C THR A 95 -17.44 -18.59 31.42
N ILE A 96 -18.58 -18.03 31.04
CA ILE A 96 -19.87 -18.20 31.74
C ILE A 96 -20.95 -18.89 30.89
N GLY A 97 -20.66 -19.19 29.64
CA GLY A 97 -21.59 -19.88 28.73
C GLY A 97 -22.82 -19.04 28.35
N VAL A 98 -22.73 -17.71 28.41
CA VAL A 98 -23.82 -16.78 28.08
C VAL A 98 -23.62 -16.19 26.69
N THR A 99 -24.70 -16.18 25.90
CA THR A 99 -24.71 -15.63 24.55
C THR A 99 -25.64 -14.43 24.46
N LYS A 100 -25.22 -13.37 23.77
CA LYS A 100 -26.03 -12.22 23.39
C LYS A 100 -25.97 -11.98 21.90
N GLN A 101 -26.98 -11.30 21.36
CA GLN A 101 -27.04 -10.93 19.94
C GLN A 101 -27.31 -9.45 19.80
N VAL A 102 -26.65 -8.85 18.83
CA VAL A 102 -26.88 -7.48 18.40
C VAL A 102 -27.14 -7.47 16.90
N THR A 103 -28.07 -6.65 16.46
CA THR A 103 -28.40 -6.49 15.05
C THR A 103 -27.88 -5.17 14.56
N ILE A 104 -27.11 -5.20 13.47
CA ILE A 104 -26.49 -4.02 12.86
C ILE A 104 -27.08 -3.86 11.48
N THR A 105 -27.62 -2.68 11.19
CA THR A 105 -28.10 -2.31 9.87
C THR A 105 -27.03 -1.51 9.14
N VAL A 106 -26.64 -1.95 7.95
CA VAL A 106 -25.73 -1.20 7.08
C VAL A 106 -26.56 -0.44 6.06
N ASP A 107 -26.55 0.87 6.20
CA ASP A 107 -27.21 1.78 5.27
C ASP A 107 -26.23 2.11 4.13
N GLY A 108 -26.69 2.07 2.90
CA GLY A 108 -26.11 2.56 1.65
C GLY A 108 -24.58 2.72 1.60
N SER A 109 -24.10 3.34 0.57
CA SER A 109 -22.68 3.77 0.49
C SER A 109 -22.50 5.04 1.34
N GLN A 110 -21.31 5.23 1.94
CA GLN A 110 -20.93 6.55 2.47
C GLN A 110 -20.97 7.65 1.38
N TYR A 111 -21.08 7.24 0.12
CA TYR A 111 -21.36 8.07 -1.06
C TYR A 111 -22.81 7.86 -1.46
N GLU A 112 -23.74 8.49 -0.72
CA GLU A 112 -25.19 8.25 -0.80
C GLU A 112 -25.80 8.39 -2.20
N ASP A 113 -25.13 9.06 -3.13
CA ASP A 113 -25.61 9.32 -4.49
C ASP A 113 -24.67 8.73 -5.57
N ALA A 114 -23.81 7.78 -5.22
CA ALA A 114 -22.90 7.20 -6.21
C ALA A 114 -23.63 6.18 -7.10
N GLU A 115 -24.02 6.62 -8.28
CA GLU A 115 -24.57 5.76 -9.33
C GLU A 115 -23.55 5.53 -10.44
N VAL A 116 -23.50 4.30 -10.96
CA VAL A 116 -22.82 4.05 -12.23
C VAL A 116 -23.71 4.58 -13.35
N PHE A 117 -23.51 5.84 -13.72
CA PHE A 117 -24.28 6.48 -14.79
C PHE A 117 -23.74 6.17 -16.19
N SER A 118 -22.52 5.65 -16.31
CA SER A 118 -21.93 5.22 -17.57
C SER A 118 -20.98 4.05 -17.39
N LYS A 119 -21.03 3.09 -18.31
CA LYS A 119 -20.10 1.97 -18.40
C LYS A 119 -19.64 1.84 -19.84
N VAL A 120 -18.35 2.01 -20.08
CA VAL A 120 -17.73 1.95 -21.41
C VAL A 120 -16.82 0.75 -21.49
N ASN A 121 -16.88 0.02 -22.62
CA ASN A 121 -15.90 -1.02 -22.92
C ASN A 121 -14.63 -0.36 -23.49
N LEU A 122 -13.50 -0.57 -22.85
CA LEU A 122 -12.22 0.00 -23.26
C LEU A 122 -11.59 -0.87 -24.33
N GLU A 123 -11.54 -0.37 -25.56
CA GLU A 123 -10.82 -1.05 -26.64
C GLU A 123 -9.31 -1.08 -26.35
N GLY A 124 -8.70 -2.23 -26.61
CA GLY A 124 -7.27 -2.43 -26.37
C GLY A 124 -6.88 -2.67 -24.92
N ALA A 125 -7.84 -2.59 -23.98
CA ALA A 125 -7.59 -2.98 -22.61
C ALA A 125 -7.37 -4.50 -22.53
N ALA A 126 -6.23 -4.94 -21.98
CA ALA A 126 -5.99 -6.34 -21.69
C ALA A 126 -5.63 -6.52 -20.24
N SER A 127 -6.03 -7.65 -19.68
CA SER A 127 -5.68 -8.02 -18.31
C SER A 127 -4.22 -8.47 -18.18
N ASP A 128 -3.65 -9.01 -19.25
CA ASP A 128 -2.34 -9.66 -19.23
C ASP A 128 -1.22 -8.67 -19.52
N ASN A 129 -0.92 -7.88 -18.54
CA ASN A 129 0.29 -7.08 -18.54
C ASN A 129 1.45 -7.94 -18.06
N ILE A 130 2.41 -8.14 -18.92
CA ILE A 130 3.63 -8.89 -18.61
C ILE A 130 4.71 -7.88 -18.21
N HIS A 131 5.34 -8.13 -17.07
CA HIS A 131 6.61 -7.51 -16.77
C HIS A 131 7.67 -8.58 -16.51
N LEU A 132 8.74 -8.30 -15.83
CA LEU A 132 9.89 -9.19 -15.77
C LEU A 132 9.53 -10.64 -15.43
N PRO A 133 10.03 -11.62 -16.21
CA PRO A 133 9.57 -13.00 -16.10
C PRO A 133 10.00 -13.73 -14.84
N HIS A 134 11.09 -13.32 -14.19
CA HIS A 134 11.61 -13.98 -12.99
C HIS A 134 11.05 -13.43 -11.69
N TYR A 135 10.35 -12.30 -11.74
CA TYR A 135 9.55 -11.82 -10.62
C TYR A 135 8.08 -11.80 -11.00
N SER A 136 7.30 -12.48 -10.23
CA SER A 136 5.85 -12.41 -10.32
C SER A 136 5.35 -11.13 -9.63
N SER A 137 4.06 -10.85 -9.77
CA SER A 137 3.38 -9.81 -9.01
C SER A 137 3.37 -10.03 -7.49
N TYR A 138 3.98 -11.09 -7.01
CA TYR A 138 4.02 -11.47 -5.60
C TYR A 138 4.75 -10.44 -4.75
N TYR A 139 5.89 -9.94 -5.20
CA TYR A 139 6.69 -8.96 -4.44
C TYR A 139 6.33 -7.51 -4.75
N GLY A 140 5.83 -7.26 -5.92
CA GLY A 140 5.48 -5.94 -6.39
C GLY A 140 5.43 -5.92 -7.90
N SER A 141 4.76 -4.95 -8.45
CA SER A 141 4.67 -4.81 -9.90
C SER A 141 4.47 -3.37 -10.31
N THR A 142 5.02 -3.05 -11.46
CA THR A 142 4.80 -1.77 -12.10
C THR A 142 3.32 -1.56 -12.37
N THR A 143 2.80 -0.39 -11.98
CA THR A 143 1.46 0.05 -12.35
C THR A 143 1.38 0.23 -13.86
N LYS A 144 0.39 -0.35 -14.49
CA LYS A 144 0.28 -0.39 -15.96
C LYS A 144 -0.90 0.38 -16.51
N SER A 145 -1.85 0.78 -15.67
CA SER A 145 -3.03 1.56 -16.04
C SER A 145 -3.10 2.82 -15.19
N TYR A 146 -3.25 3.96 -15.84
CA TYR A 146 -3.25 5.29 -15.26
C TYR A 146 -4.47 6.05 -15.73
N LEU A 147 -5.11 6.76 -14.81
CA LEU A 147 -6.28 7.58 -15.10
C LEU A 147 -6.05 9.00 -14.57
N ALA A 148 -6.32 9.99 -15.40
CA ALA A 148 -6.32 11.38 -15.01
C ALA A 148 -7.54 12.11 -15.55
N GLN A 149 -8.02 13.12 -14.83
CA GLN A 149 -9.04 14.01 -15.32
C GLN A 149 -8.42 15.05 -16.27
N THR A 150 -9.09 15.31 -17.38
CA THR A 150 -8.68 16.35 -18.33
C THR A 150 -9.24 17.72 -17.92
N ALA A 151 -8.63 18.82 -18.41
CA ALA A 151 -9.04 20.16 -18.04
C ALA A 151 -10.47 20.52 -18.43
N ASP A 152 -11.05 19.84 -19.42
CA ASP A 152 -12.45 19.99 -19.87
C ASP A 152 -13.43 19.10 -19.10
N GLY A 153 -12.97 18.45 -18.04
CA GLY A 153 -13.79 17.59 -17.19
C GLY A 153 -13.99 16.17 -17.69
N GLY A 154 -13.35 15.82 -18.79
CA GLY A 154 -13.25 14.44 -19.27
C GLY A 154 -12.18 13.64 -18.56
N TYR A 155 -11.79 12.50 -19.14
CA TYR A 155 -10.78 11.61 -18.58
C TYR A 155 -9.82 11.12 -19.65
N GLN A 156 -8.59 10.91 -19.26
CA GLN A 156 -7.59 10.25 -20.08
C GLN A 156 -7.09 9.01 -19.34
N ARG A 157 -7.17 7.87 -19.98
CA ARG A 157 -6.61 6.60 -19.54
C ARG A 157 -5.40 6.26 -20.39
N ALA A 158 -4.29 5.94 -19.75
CA ALA A 158 -3.10 5.43 -20.42
C ALA A 158 -2.76 4.05 -19.85
N GLU A 159 -2.58 3.05 -20.69
CA GLU A 159 -2.30 1.68 -20.28
C GLU A 159 -1.20 1.07 -21.12
N TYR A 160 -0.23 0.44 -20.46
CA TYR A 160 0.80 -0.34 -21.13
C TYR A 160 0.28 -1.74 -21.45
N ILE A 161 0.25 -2.08 -22.74
CA ILE A 161 -0.32 -3.33 -23.24
C ILE A 161 0.34 -3.71 -24.56
N ASN A 162 0.79 -4.96 -24.70
CA ASN A 162 1.41 -5.48 -25.92
C ASN A 162 2.49 -4.54 -26.50
N ASP A 163 3.47 -4.19 -25.67
CA ASP A 163 4.64 -3.35 -25.99
C ASP A 163 4.31 -1.95 -26.52
N LYS A 164 3.20 -1.39 -26.08
CA LYS A 164 2.80 -0.01 -26.36
C LYS A 164 1.99 0.57 -25.22
N ILE A 165 1.92 1.89 -25.19
CA ILE A 165 0.97 2.60 -24.34
C ILE A 165 -0.26 2.90 -25.20
N VAL A 166 -1.41 2.39 -24.79
CA VAL A 166 -2.72 2.75 -25.35
C VAL A 166 -3.28 3.92 -24.55
N VAL A 167 -3.47 5.04 -25.20
CA VAL A 167 -4.04 6.25 -24.60
C VAL A 167 -5.44 6.44 -25.13
N GLU A 168 -6.41 6.47 -24.25
CA GLU A 168 -7.82 6.66 -24.54
C GLU A 168 -8.30 7.95 -23.86
N THR A 169 -9.02 8.75 -24.58
CA THR A 169 -9.62 10.00 -24.06
C THR A 169 -11.14 9.85 -24.05
N TYR A 170 -11.73 10.18 -22.95
CA TYR A 170 -13.17 10.09 -22.69
C TYR A 170 -13.75 11.46 -22.35
N ASP A 171 -14.98 11.71 -22.76
CA ASP A 171 -15.71 12.88 -22.30
C ASP A 171 -16.15 12.75 -20.82
N SER A 172 -16.78 13.78 -20.27
CA SER A 172 -17.26 13.78 -18.88
C SER A 172 -18.36 12.76 -18.58
N LYS A 173 -18.94 12.15 -19.64
CA LYS A 173 -19.93 11.07 -19.54
C LYS A 173 -19.32 9.69 -19.80
N LEU A 174 -17.98 9.60 -19.87
CA LEU A 174 -17.23 8.40 -20.15
C LEU A 174 -17.46 7.81 -21.55
N ASN A 175 -17.87 8.60 -22.53
CA ASN A 175 -17.87 8.16 -23.92
C ASN A 175 -16.44 8.28 -24.48
N LEU A 176 -15.99 7.25 -25.19
CA LEU A 176 -14.70 7.24 -25.85
C LEU A 176 -14.68 8.28 -26.98
N VAL A 177 -13.78 9.26 -26.87
CA VAL A 177 -13.62 10.34 -27.86
C VAL A 177 -12.51 10.00 -28.84
N SER A 178 -11.39 9.48 -28.33
CA SER A 178 -10.23 9.14 -29.17
C SER A 178 -9.37 8.07 -28.51
N SER A 179 -8.59 7.35 -29.35
CA SER A 179 -7.56 6.43 -28.92
C SER A 179 -6.28 6.63 -29.71
N LYS A 180 -5.14 6.53 -29.04
CA LYS A 180 -3.82 6.68 -29.63
C LYS A 180 -2.86 5.61 -29.07
N ASN A 181 -2.01 5.06 -29.94
CA ASN A 181 -0.94 4.16 -29.53
C ASN A 181 0.40 4.90 -29.50
N VAL A 182 1.16 4.72 -28.43
CA VAL A 182 2.53 5.20 -28.26
C VAL A 182 3.43 3.98 -28.11
N ALA A 183 4.44 3.86 -28.96
CA ALA A 183 5.34 2.71 -28.95
C ALA A 183 6.21 2.70 -27.68
N ALA A 184 6.48 1.51 -27.15
CA ALA A 184 7.53 1.32 -26.17
C ALA A 184 8.90 1.64 -26.79
N GLU A 185 9.78 2.26 -26.02
CA GLU A 185 11.10 2.69 -26.53
C GLU A 185 12.24 1.79 -26.06
N LEU A 186 12.05 1.05 -24.95
CA LEU A 186 12.94 -0.01 -24.47
C LEU A 186 12.09 -1.22 -24.03
N PRO A 187 12.70 -2.41 -23.91
CA PRO A 187 11.96 -3.66 -23.69
C PRO A 187 11.16 -3.76 -22.40
N ILE A 188 11.54 -3.04 -21.35
CA ILE A 188 10.92 -3.13 -20.04
C ILE A 188 10.17 -1.84 -19.75
N PHE A 189 8.90 -1.97 -19.41
CA PHE A 189 8.07 -0.85 -19.03
C PHE A 189 8.23 -0.55 -17.53
N GLY A 190 8.51 0.69 -17.17
CA GLY A 190 8.65 1.17 -15.79
C GLY A 190 7.41 1.86 -15.26
N GLY A 191 6.81 2.75 -16.02
CA GLY A 191 5.64 3.49 -15.55
C GLY A 191 5.29 4.70 -16.41
N ILE A 192 4.19 5.34 -16.04
CA ILE A 192 3.66 6.55 -16.66
C ILE A 192 3.42 7.60 -15.58
N TYR A 193 3.61 8.86 -15.93
CA TYR A 193 3.16 10.00 -15.14
C TYR A 193 2.41 10.99 -16.03
N ILE A 194 1.18 11.29 -15.65
CA ILE A 194 0.37 12.31 -16.31
C ILE A 194 0.50 13.59 -15.48
N GLY A 195 1.49 14.39 -15.84
CA GLY A 195 1.84 15.63 -15.14
C GLY A 195 0.99 16.82 -15.55
N GLU A 196 1.26 17.97 -14.97
CA GLU A 196 0.50 19.19 -15.25
C GLU A 196 0.69 19.66 -16.70
N ASN A 197 1.95 19.85 -17.12
CA ASN A 197 2.27 20.40 -18.42
C ASN A 197 2.66 19.33 -19.46
N TYR A 198 3.19 18.22 -19.00
CA TYR A 198 3.70 17.13 -19.83
C TYR A 198 3.25 15.77 -19.31
N ASN A 199 3.31 14.78 -20.20
CA ASN A 199 3.19 13.39 -19.83
C ASN A 199 4.56 12.72 -19.94
N TYR A 200 4.81 11.71 -19.12
CA TYR A 200 6.07 10.98 -19.10
C TYR A 200 5.83 9.48 -19.14
N ALA A 201 6.71 8.78 -19.83
CA ALA A 201 6.80 7.33 -19.74
C ALA A 201 8.24 6.91 -19.46
N VAL A 202 8.40 5.90 -18.65
CA VAL A 202 9.70 5.36 -18.28
C VAL A 202 9.83 3.95 -18.82
N PHE A 203 10.95 3.71 -19.47
CA PHE A 203 11.30 2.39 -20.00
C PHE A 203 12.69 2.01 -19.54
N GLY A 204 13.00 0.72 -19.60
CA GLY A 204 14.31 0.20 -19.27
C GLY A 204 14.71 -1.01 -20.09
N GLN A 205 15.94 -1.44 -19.91
CA GLN A 205 16.44 -2.70 -20.45
C GLN A 205 17.47 -3.32 -19.52
N MET A 206 17.60 -4.64 -19.60
CA MET A 206 18.60 -5.40 -18.86
C MET A 206 20.00 -5.07 -19.33
N ASN A 207 20.93 -5.02 -18.40
CA ASN A 207 22.34 -4.78 -18.60
C ASN A 207 23.16 -6.03 -18.18
N LYS A 208 23.06 -7.10 -18.96
CA LYS A 208 23.67 -8.40 -18.63
C LYS A 208 25.19 -8.37 -18.53
N GLU A 209 25.83 -7.45 -19.23
CA GLU A 209 27.28 -7.31 -19.25
C GLU A 209 27.77 -6.28 -18.21
N GLU A 210 26.87 -5.73 -17.40
CA GLU A 210 27.16 -4.73 -16.37
C GLU A 210 28.02 -3.56 -16.90
N SER A 211 27.69 -3.12 -18.11
CA SER A 211 28.43 -2.07 -18.81
C SER A 211 27.89 -0.70 -18.41
N ASP A 212 28.80 0.19 -18.03
CA ASP A 212 28.47 1.60 -17.75
C ASP A 212 28.01 2.37 -19.01
N GLU A 213 28.19 1.80 -20.19
CA GLU A 213 27.73 2.40 -21.45
C GLU A 213 26.34 1.92 -21.89
N CYS A 214 25.77 0.88 -21.23
CA CYS A 214 24.43 0.40 -21.53
C CYS A 214 23.38 1.39 -21.02
N GLU A 215 22.46 1.83 -21.87
CA GLU A 215 21.31 2.60 -21.46
C GLU A 215 20.34 1.71 -20.70
N VAL A 216 20.18 1.94 -19.41
CA VAL A 216 19.36 1.09 -18.51
C VAL A 216 18.00 1.69 -18.20
N PHE A 217 17.89 3.03 -18.21
CA PHE A 217 16.62 3.74 -18.09
C PHE A 217 16.49 4.80 -19.17
N ARG A 218 15.26 4.97 -19.64
CA ARG A 218 14.88 6.05 -20.55
C ARG A 218 13.62 6.74 -20.03
N PHE A 219 13.74 8.02 -19.71
CA PHE A 219 12.64 8.89 -19.30
C PHE A 219 12.20 9.69 -20.53
N VAL A 220 11.01 9.44 -21.04
CA VAL A 220 10.51 10.06 -22.26
C VAL A 220 9.45 11.08 -21.92
N LYS A 221 9.61 12.31 -22.44
CA LYS A 221 8.66 13.43 -22.31
C LYS A 221 7.76 13.52 -23.53
N TYR A 222 6.47 13.67 -23.28
CA TYR A 222 5.43 13.90 -24.27
C TYR A 222 4.64 15.17 -23.96
N ASP A 223 4.06 15.79 -24.99
CA ASP A 223 3.03 16.81 -24.76
C ASP A 223 1.73 16.17 -24.20
N LYS A 224 0.74 16.99 -23.88
CA LYS A 224 -0.54 16.50 -23.34
C LYS A 224 -1.35 15.67 -24.33
N ASN A 225 -0.98 15.69 -25.61
CA ASN A 225 -1.55 14.85 -26.68
C ASN A 225 -0.69 13.59 -26.95
N TRP A 226 0.29 13.31 -26.10
CA TRP A 226 1.21 12.18 -26.24
C TRP A 226 2.05 12.23 -27.53
N ASN A 227 2.38 13.40 -28.02
CA ASN A 227 3.41 13.56 -29.03
C ASN A 227 4.77 13.62 -28.33
N ARG A 228 5.71 12.82 -28.82
CA ARG A 228 7.06 12.74 -28.27
C ARG A 228 7.80 14.06 -28.42
N LEU A 229 8.36 14.56 -27.33
CA LEU A 229 9.13 15.81 -27.32
C LEU A 229 10.62 15.59 -27.13
N ALA A 230 11.01 14.88 -26.06
CA ALA A 230 12.40 14.70 -25.66
C ALA A 230 12.58 13.46 -24.81
N GLN A 231 13.82 13.14 -24.43
CA GLN A 231 14.15 12.06 -23.51
C GLN A 231 15.36 12.40 -22.66
N CYS A 232 15.46 11.74 -21.50
CA CYS A 232 16.67 11.59 -20.72
C CYS A 232 17.09 10.12 -20.74
N SER A 233 18.33 9.83 -21.12
CA SER A 233 18.90 8.48 -21.13
C SER A 233 19.87 8.33 -19.96
N VAL A 234 19.67 7.28 -19.15
CA VAL A 234 20.55 6.93 -18.03
C VAL A 234 21.29 5.65 -18.35
N LYS A 235 22.62 5.71 -18.30
CA LYS A 235 23.50 4.59 -18.62
C LYS A 235 24.14 4.02 -17.36
N GLY A 236 24.40 2.72 -17.36
CA GLY A 236 25.05 1.99 -16.27
C GLY A 236 24.24 2.03 -14.99
N ALA A 237 24.36 3.11 -14.24
CA ALA A 237 23.61 3.42 -13.02
C ALA A 237 23.62 2.26 -12.00
N ASN A 238 24.72 1.48 -11.95
CA ASN A 238 24.83 0.29 -11.12
C ASN A 238 23.63 -0.67 -11.28
N THR A 239 23.07 -0.77 -12.49
CA THR A 239 21.83 -1.49 -12.77
C THR A 239 22.05 -2.71 -13.65
N TYR A 240 21.69 -3.88 -13.14
CA TYR A 240 21.60 -5.12 -13.89
C TYR A 240 20.20 -5.31 -14.50
N ILE A 241 19.15 -5.20 -13.66
CA ILE A 241 17.75 -5.24 -14.09
C ILE A 241 16.98 -4.05 -13.53
N PRO A 242 16.46 -3.15 -14.36
CA PRO A 242 15.61 -2.05 -13.91
C PRO A 242 14.22 -2.52 -13.48
N PHE A 243 13.61 -1.87 -12.49
CA PHE A 243 12.25 -2.07 -11.96
C PHE A 243 11.99 -3.44 -11.35
N ASP A 244 13.02 -4.21 -11.07
CA ASP A 244 12.83 -5.58 -10.61
C ASP A 244 12.22 -5.66 -9.22
N ALA A 245 11.14 -6.42 -9.09
CA ALA A 245 10.36 -6.66 -7.88
C ALA A 245 9.75 -5.40 -7.22
N GLY A 246 9.68 -4.27 -7.92
CA GLY A 246 9.16 -3.05 -7.33
C GLY A 246 8.19 -2.27 -8.21
N GLY A 247 7.85 -1.09 -7.75
CA GLY A 247 7.04 -0.11 -8.45
C GLY A 247 7.87 1.04 -9.03
N LEU A 248 7.18 1.98 -9.63
CA LEU A 248 7.73 3.27 -10.03
C LEU A 248 6.72 4.35 -9.71
N SER A 249 7.17 5.41 -9.09
CA SER A 249 6.36 6.58 -8.78
C SER A 249 7.10 7.85 -9.18
N MET A 250 6.35 8.84 -9.64
CA MET A 250 6.88 10.12 -10.07
C MET A 250 6.09 11.27 -9.47
N THR A 251 6.73 12.42 -9.35
CA THR A 251 6.12 13.69 -8.98
C THR A 251 6.91 14.83 -9.61
N GLU A 252 6.30 15.99 -9.80
CA GLU A 252 6.95 17.16 -10.39
C GLU A 252 6.83 18.37 -9.47
N THR A 253 7.89 19.15 -9.39
CA THR A 253 7.91 20.46 -8.73
C THR A 253 9.13 21.25 -9.19
N ASP A 254 9.04 22.56 -9.19
CA ASP A 254 10.14 23.50 -9.51
C ASP A 254 10.82 23.19 -10.86
N GLY A 255 10.02 22.84 -11.88
CA GLY A 255 10.50 22.50 -13.22
C GLY A 255 11.35 21.23 -13.28
N LYS A 256 11.19 20.33 -12.33
CA LYS A 256 11.90 19.06 -12.25
C LYS A 256 10.93 17.91 -12.08
N LEU A 257 11.20 16.81 -12.77
CA LEU A 257 10.57 15.52 -12.59
C LEU A 257 11.42 14.70 -11.64
N TYR A 258 10.81 14.23 -10.54
CA TYR A 258 11.41 13.33 -9.57
C TYR A 258 10.86 11.93 -9.78
N ILE A 259 11.76 10.95 -9.93
CA ILE A 259 11.44 9.56 -10.23
C ILE A 259 11.99 8.70 -9.11
N HIS A 260 11.19 7.79 -8.59
CA HIS A 260 11.59 6.85 -7.55
C HIS A 260 11.14 5.44 -7.93
N THR A 261 12.08 4.50 -7.95
CA THR A 261 11.87 3.12 -8.38
C THR A 261 12.90 2.20 -7.72
N CYS A 262 13.01 0.98 -8.21
CA CYS A 262 13.99 0.01 -7.78
C CYS A 262 14.72 -0.63 -8.96
N HIS A 263 15.80 -1.33 -8.66
CA HIS A 263 16.57 -2.11 -9.61
C HIS A 263 17.31 -3.27 -8.91
N GLU A 264 17.70 -4.29 -9.63
CA GLU A 264 18.81 -5.14 -9.24
C GLU A 264 20.11 -4.44 -9.62
N MET A 265 21.04 -4.35 -8.66
CA MET A 265 22.35 -3.75 -8.88
C MET A 265 23.30 -4.71 -9.60
N TYR A 266 24.47 -4.23 -9.99
CA TYR A 266 25.57 -5.06 -10.46
C TYR A 266 25.92 -6.11 -9.42
N GLN A 267 26.53 -7.20 -9.86
CA GLN A 267 26.96 -8.28 -8.99
C GLN A 267 27.94 -7.76 -7.94
N SER A 268 27.65 -8.04 -6.68
CA SER A 268 28.51 -7.69 -5.57
C SER A 268 29.51 -8.79 -5.25
N ASP A 269 30.45 -8.53 -4.31
CA ASP A 269 31.54 -9.46 -3.94
C ASP A 269 31.04 -10.82 -3.42
N ASP A 270 29.80 -10.90 -2.94
CA ASP A 270 29.16 -12.14 -2.49
C ASP A 270 28.58 -12.99 -3.63
N GLY A 271 28.64 -12.49 -4.87
CA GLY A 271 28.20 -13.18 -6.06
C GLY A 271 26.71 -13.00 -6.38
N TYR A 272 26.00 -12.14 -5.66
CA TYR A 272 24.56 -11.87 -5.88
C TYR A 272 24.32 -10.49 -6.46
N HIS A 273 23.20 -10.35 -7.17
CA HIS A 273 22.62 -9.08 -7.54
C HIS A 273 21.63 -8.66 -6.46
N HIS A 274 21.97 -7.64 -5.69
CA HIS A 274 21.09 -7.14 -4.64
C HIS A 274 20.15 -6.09 -5.19
N GLN A 275 18.90 -6.13 -4.74
CA GLN A 275 17.92 -5.10 -5.05
C GLN A 275 18.18 -3.85 -4.21
N ALA A 276 18.00 -2.68 -4.81
CA ALA A 276 18.00 -1.40 -4.12
C ALA A 276 16.96 -0.46 -4.73
N ASN A 277 16.60 0.56 -3.97
CA ASN A 277 15.87 1.70 -4.52
C ASN A 277 16.81 2.58 -5.33
N CYS A 278 16.29 3.15 -6.41
CA CYS A 278 16.98 4.20 -7.14
C CYS A 278 16.06 5.40 -7.38
N SER A 279 16.67 6.57 -7.40
CA SER A 279 15.95 7.83 -7.57
C SER A 279 16.68 8.71 -8.58
N PHE A 280 15.91 9.46 -9.35
CA PHE A 280 16.44 10.36 -10.38
C PHE A 280 15.71 11.68 -10.33
N VAL A 281 16.44 12.77 -10.65
CA VAL A 281 15.89 14.10 -10.84
C VAL A 281 16.25 14.55 -12.24
N VAL A 282 15.23 14.88 -13.03
CA VAL A 282 15.38 15.32 -14.43
C VAL A 282 14.82 16.72 -14.58
N ASN A 283 15.57 17.61 -15.23
CA ASN A 283 15.08 18.93 -15.60
C ASN A 283 14.01 18.78 -16.70
N GLU A 284 12.84 19.36 -16.49
CA GLU A 284 11.72 19.21 -17.43
C GLU A 284 11.92 20.00 -18.73
N GLU A 285 12.67 21.10 -18.71
CA GLU A 285 12.87 21.95 -19.89
C GLU A 285 13.68 21.19 -20.96
N ASP A 286 14.84 20.69 -20.61
CA ASP A 286 15.82 20.11 -21.53
C ASP A 286 16.03 18.60 -21.38
N MET A 287 15.34 17.96 -20.43
CA MET A 287 15.45 16.53 -20.10
C MET A 287 16.86 16.11 -19.70
N THR A 288 17.64 17.00 -19.07
CA THR A 288 18.94 16.65 -18.50
C THR A 288 18.80 16.00 -17.12
N LEU A 289 19.63 15.01 -16.85
CA LEU A 289 19.74 14.39 -15.52
C LEU A 289 20.42 15.38 -14.57
N VAL A 290 19.73 15.79 -13.51
CA VAL A 290 20.21 16.75 -12.50
C VAL A 290 20.85 16.05 -11.32
N ASP A 291 20.21 14.96 -10.85
CA ASP A 291 20.66 14.16 -9.71
C ASP A 291 20.23 12.72 -9.85
N SER A 292 20.99 11.80 -9.27
CA SER A 292 20.64 10.38 -9.23
C SER A 292 21.23 9.70 -8.00
N TYR A 293 20.50 8.76 -7.45
CA TYR A 293 20.97 7.87 -6.40
C TYR A 293 20.59 6.44 -6.74
N THR A 294 21.61 5.57 -6.87
CA THR A 294 21.46 4.20 -7.39
C THR A 294 22.16 3.16 -6.50
N GLY A 295 22.44 3.52 -5.27
CA GLY A 295 23.01 2.63 -4.26
C GLY A 295 22.04 2.32 -3.14
N VAL A 296 22.46 1.47 -2.22
CA VAL A 296 21.67 1.14 -1.02
C VAL A 296 21.65 2.34 -0.07
N MET A 297 20.46 2.80 0.27
CA MET A 297 20.26 3.87 1.23
C MET A 297 20.22 3.27 2.64
N ASN A 298 21.19 3.67 3.46
CA ASN A 298 21.22 3.32 4.88
C ASN A 298 20.38 4.32 5.68
N LEU A 299 19.44 3.81 6.47
CA LEU A 299 18.60 4.57 7.37
C LEU A 299 18.93 4.22 8.83
N GLY A 300 19.86 4.97 9.44
CA GLY A 300 20.20 4.81 10.85
C GLY A 300 20.66 3.38 11.21
N GLU A 301 19.80 2.63 11.89
CA GLU A 301 20.08 1.26 12.35
C GLU A 301 19.86 0.18 11.30
N GLY A 302 19.47 0.53 10.09
CA GLY A 302 19.20 -0.40 9.01
C GLY A 302 19.37 0.24 7.64
N TYR A 303 19.12 -0.53 6.59
CA TYR A 303 19.19 -0.05 5.22
C TYR A 303 17.91 -0.38 4.46
N VAL A 304 17.56 0.43 3.47
CA VAL A 304 16.43 0.20 2.59
C VAL A 304 16.91 -0.56 1.36
N SER A 305 16.80 -1.86 1.44
CA SER A 305 17.07 -2.79 0.35
C SER A 305 15.88 -3.75 0.24
N HIS A 306 15.73 -4.41 -0.90
CA HIS A 306 14.58 -5.26 -1.16
C HIS A 306 13.24 -4.52 -0.90
N SER A 307 13.14 -3.28 -1.37
CA SER A 307 11.92 -2.48 -1.23
C SER A 307 10.98 -2.74 -2.38
N PHE A 308 9.68 -2.81 -2.09
CA PHE A 308 8.69 -3.25 -3.07
C PHE A 308 7.71 -2.18 -3.48
N MET A 309 7.40 -1.20 -2.83
CA MET A 309 6.37 -0.20 -3.15
C MET A 309 6.96 1.21 -3.08
N GLN A 310 7.65 1.60 -4.13
CA GLN A 310 8.28 2.91 -4.20
C GLN A 310 7.23 3.98 -4.43
N LEU A 311 7.09 4.89 -3.48
CA LEU A 311 6.19 6.04 -3.57
C LEU A 311 6.97 7.33 -3.42
N ILE A 312 6.67 8.32 -4.25
CA ILE A 312 7.23 9.66 -4.16
C ILE A 312 6.11 10.70 -4.30
N ARG A 313 6.16 11.75 -3.49
CA ARG A 313 5.24 12.89 -3.52
C ARG A 313 5.99 14.17 -3.13
N THR A 314 5.39 15.30 -3.44
CA THR A 314 5.88 16.62 -3.04
C THR A 314 4.73 17.50 -2.57
N ASP A 315 5.03 18.43 -1.67
CA ASP A 315 4.18 19.57 -1.31
C ASP A 315 4.71 20.90 -1.89
N GLY A 316 5.77 20.82 -2.71
CA GLY A 316 6.48 21.96 -3.28
C GLY A 316 7.72 22.37 -2.49
N GLU A 317 7.72 22.20 -1.17
CA GLU A 317 8.88 22.50 -0.31
C GLU A 317 9.76 21.28 -0.07
N TYR A 318 9.15 20.10 0.04
CA TYR A 318 9.84 18.84 0.29
C TYR A 318 9.43 17.76 -0.69
N ILE A 319 10.36 16.82 -0.89
CA ILE A 319 10.17 15.57 -1.61
C ILE A 319 10.09 14.45 -0.57
N TYR A 320 8.98 13.72 -0.56
CA TYR A 320 8.72 12.60 0.34
C TYR A 320 8.84 11.29 -0.42
N ARG A 321 9.63 10.33 0.12
CA ARG A 321 9.68 8.97 -0.40
C ARG A 321 9.25 8.01 0.69
N VAL A 322 8.45 7.03 0.31
CA VAL A 322 7.94 5.99 1.20
C VAL A 322 8.15 4.64 0.53
N ASP A 323 8.80 3.74 1.23
CA ASP A 323 9.18 2.43 0.73
C ASP A 323 8.76 1.34 1.71
N LEU A 324 8.27 0.22 1.17
CA LEU A 324 8.07 -1.00 1.92
C LEU A 324 9.36 -1.82 1.87
N GLY A 325 10.16 -1.74 2.94
CA GLY A 325 11.44 -2.44 3.04
C GLY A 325 11.30 -3.85 3.60
N ASP A 326 11.92 -4.82 2.94
CA ASP A 326 11.99 -6.23 3.38
C ASP A 326 13.34 -6.59 4.02
N ALA A 327 14.36 -5.75 3.92
CA ALA A 327 15.59 -5.90 4.65
C ALA A 327 15.43 -5.48 6.12
N TYR A 328 16.24 -6.06 7.01
CA TYR A 328 16.18 -5.73 8.43
C TYR A 328 16.69 -4.29 8.71
N PRO A 329 15.98 -3.53 9.54
CA PRO A 329 14.66 -3.83 10.10
C PRO A 329 13.56 -3.70 9.03
N ARG A 330 12.70 -4.72 8.94
CA ARG A 330 11.55 -4.70 8.02
C ARG A 330 10.54 -3.66 8.44
N GLY A 331 9.91 -3.00 7.47
CA GLY A 331 8.89 -2.01 7.77
C GLY A 331 8.69 -0.98 6.67
N ILE A 332 8.08 0.13 7.02
CA ILE A 332 7.91 1.27 6.12
C ILE A 332 9.01 2.29 6.39
N ALA A 333 9.86 2.48 5.40
CA ALA A 333 10.88 3.51 5.41
C ALA A 333 10.31 4.83 4.89
N PHE A 334 10.71 5.94 5.51
CA PHE A 334 10.31 7.29 5.13
C PHE A 334 11.54 8.18 5.00
N THR A 335 11.61 8.94 3.91
CA THR A 335 12.59 9.99 3.73
C THR A 335 11.93 11.30 3.30
N MET A 336 12.46 12.40 3.80
CA MET A 336 12.07 13.75 3.42
C MET A 336 13.30 14.54 3.00
N THR A 337 13.32 15.05 1.79
CA THR A 337 14.42 15.83 1.23
C THR A 337 13.87 17.19 0.82
N LYS A 338 14.56 18.27 1.18
CA LYS A 338 14.14 19.60 0.74
C LYS A 338 14.26 19.73 -0.77
N THR A 339 13.28 20.36 -1.41
CA THR A 339 13.29 20.59 -2.85
C THR A 339 14.56 21.34 -3.28
N GLY A 340 15.29 20.78 -4.24
CA GLY A 340 16.58 21.31 -4.70
C GLY A 340 17.81 20.71 -4.03
N ASP A 341 17.68 20.06 -2.89
CA ASP A 341 18.77 19.32 -2.26
C ASP A 341 18.95 17.94 -2.95
N LYS A 342 20.10 17.32 -2.72
CA LYS A 342 20.38 15.98 -3.27
C LYS A 342 19.53 14.91 -2.58
N LEU A 343 18.97 13.99 -3.37
CA LEU A 343 18.12 12.93 -2.85
C LEU A 343 18.84 11.94 -1.95
N GLN A 344 20.15 11.83 -2.05
CA GLN A 344 20.99 10.98 -1.17
C GLN A 344 21.17 11.56 0.24
N ASP A 345 20.91 12.87 0.44
CA ASP A 345 21.11 13.60 1.70
C ASP A 345 19.74 14.07 2.25
N PRO A 346 18.87 13.15 2.70
CA PRO A 346 17.56 13.53 3.18
C PRO A 346 17.64 14.38 4.47
N SER A 347 16.80 15.39 4.57
CA SER A 347 16.68 16.23 5.76
C SER A 347 16.11 15.48 6.96
N LEU A 348 15.29 14.48 6.69
CA LEU A 348 14.71 13.57 7.66
C LEU A 348 14.58 12.18 7.04
N TYR A 349 14.93 11.17 7.82
CA TYR A 349 14.68 9.77 7.46
C TYR A 349 14.37 8.95 8.71
N GLY A 350 13.68 7.84 8.51
CA GLY A 350 13.35 6.94 9.59
C GLY A 350 12.45 5.80 9.16
N SER A 351 12.25 4.88 10.06
CA SER A 351 11.23 3.85 9.95
C SER A 351 9.93 4.39 10.56
N LEU A 352 8.84 4.39 9.78
CA LEU A 352 7.53 4.78 10.31
C LEU A 352 7.00 3.72 11.28
N PHE A 353 7.23 2.46 10.97
CA PHE A 353 7.10 1.33 11.88
C PHE A 353 7.86 0.13 11.33
N THR A 354 8.24 -0.76 12.21
CA THR A 354 8.85 -2.06 11.87
C THR A 354 7.83 -3.18 12.06
N ILE A 355 7.92 -4.18 11.20
CA ILE A 355 7.07 -5.37 11.22
C ILE A 355 7.78 -6.47 12.01
#